data_52e17f256667824249a01733564181f1
#
_entry.id   52e17f256667824249a01733564181f1
#
_cell.length_a   1.000
_cell.length_b   1.000
_cell.length_c   1.000
_cell.angle_alpha   90.00
_cell.angle_beta   90.00
_cell.angle_gamma   90.00
#
_symmetry.space_group_name_H-M   'P 1'
#
loop_
_entity.id
_entity.type
_entity.pdbx_description
1 polymer ?
#
loop_
_entity_poly.entity_id
_entity_poly.type
_entity_poly.pdbx_seq_one_letter_code
_entity_poly.pdbx_strand_id
1 'polypeptide(L)'
;GIEELRAARVEDKVGLAISRIETLAFQTTFDPERQAGLLPVNISLFNEADFPQALRIMALVFAAGFAVSNRVAEAGAGESLGGCIVPEGKIALATVCSIVVNGVLLKQGIPMDSKFAGILQIKNRRPLRFVELIYYSGSSLDPSEAFIRANMTSVQSSYQDGNGTILANFREIPAICQELTRELLKKLTQADIRGVFVMGEISEPVCQIPVDMNKIGFILIGGLNPVACVQENGIGAENRAMSAVMNYAELSPFTEIYKKYIK
;
A
#
# COMPACT_ATOMS: atom_id res chain seq x y z
N GLY A 1 -17.30 2.83 31.70
CA GLY A 1 -17.47 1.42 32.00
C GLY A 1 -18.45 0.70 31.08
N ILE A 2 -19.39 -0.04 31.69
CA ILE A 2 -20.35 -0.92 30.96
C ILE A 2 -21.31 -0.12 30.06
N GLU A 3 -21.68 1.09 30.43
CA GLU A 3 -22.58 1.95 29.63
C GLU A 3 -21.87 2.51 28.39
N GLU A 4 -20.59 2.89 28.47
CA GLU A 4 -19.78 3.30 27.32
C GLU A 4 -19.59 2.14 26.31
N LEU A 5 -19.42 0.92 26.83
CA LEU A 5 -19.34 -0.28 25.98
C LEU A 5 -20.67 -0.61 25.28
N ARG A 6 -21.81 -0.25 25.85
CA ARG A 6 -23.14 -0.45 25.25
C ARG A 6 -23.49 0.63 24.23
N ALA A 7 -22.99 1.85 24.42
CA ALA A 7 -23.23 2.96 23.52
C ALA A 7 -22.31 2.98 22.29
N ALA A 8 -21.13 2.33 22.34
CA ALA A 8 -20.21 2.28 21.24
C ALA A 8 -20.79 1.45 20.08
N ARG A 9 -20.82 2.05 18.88
CA ARG A 9 -21.23 1.35 17.66
C ARG A 9 -20.24 0.24 17.32
N VAL A 10 -20.68 -0.73 16.50
CA VAL A 10 -19.78 -1.81 16.06
C VAL A 10 -18.56 -1.24 15.33
N GLU A 11 -18.76 -0.19 14.53
CA GLU A 11 -17.71 0.50 13.81
C GLU A 11 -16.63 1.07 14.73
N ASP A 12 -17.03 1.62 15.88
CA ASP A 12 -16.09 2.17 16.87
C ASP A 12 -15.26 1.09 17.55
N LYS A 13 -15.78 -0.14 17.63
CA LYS A 13 -15.09 -1.28 18.24
C LYS A 13 -14.15 -2.01 17.31
N VAL A 14 -14.54 -2.20 16.05
CA VAL A 14 -13.78 -2.97 15.07
C VAL A 14 -12.93 -2.09 14.16
N GLY A 15 -13.28 -0.81 14.03
CA GLY A 15 -12.63 0.15 13.14
C GLY A 15 -12.86 -0.18 11.66
N LEU A 16 -13.49 0.72 10.93
CA LEU A 16 -13.69 0.55 9.49
C LEU A 16 -12.41 0.86 8.72
N ALA A 17 -12.21 0.17 7.60
CA ALA A 17 -11.08 0.38 6.71
C ALA A 17 -11.02 1.82 6.20
N ILE A 18 -12.16 2.41 5.86
CA ILE A 18 -12.22 3.82 5.40
C ILE A 18 -11.73 4.79 6.48
N SER A 19 -12.15 4.62 7.74
CA SER A 19 -11.72 5.48 8.85
C SER A 19 -10.22 5.37 9.13
N ARG A 20 -9.64 4.17 8.97
CA ARG A 20 -8.18 4.00 9.06
C ARG A 20 -7.44 4.72 7.95
N ILE A 21 -7.96 4.65 6.70
CA ILE A 21 -7.38 5.39 5.57
C ILE A 21 -7.39 6.89 5.84
N GLU A 22 -8.52 7.43 6.29
CA GLU A 22 -8.66 8.86 6.60
C GLU A 22 -7.74 9.30 7.74
N THR A 23 -7.65 8.51 8.80
CA THR A 23 -6.76 8.77 9.93
C THR A 23 -5.29 8.80 9.49
N LEU A 24 -4.83 7.80 8.74
CA LEU A 24 -3.45 7.75 8.26
C LEU A 24 -3.14 8.84 7.25
N ALA A 25 -4.09 9.20 6.37
CA ALA A 25 -3.95 10.33 5.46
C ALA A 25 -3.81 11.66 6.23
N PHE A 26 -4.61 11.84 7.29
CA PHE A 26 -4.52 13.02 8.15
C PHE A 26 -3.19 13.07 8.92
N GLN A 27 -2.71 11.95 9.44
CA GLN A 27 -1.44 11.85 10.16
C GLN A 27 -0.20 12.00 9.25
N THR A 28 -0.35 11.83 7.94
CA THR A 28 0.75 12.01 6.98
C THR A 28 1.21 13.46 7.00
N THR A 29 2.49 13.67 7.27
CA THR A 29 3.15 14.99 7.18
C THR A 29 4.29 14.99 6.16
N PHE A 30 4.40 13.93 5.38
CA PHE A 30 5.46 13.76 4.38
C PHE A 30 5.42 14.89 3.34
N ASP A 31 6.53 15.59 3.22
CA ASP A 31 6.79 16.60 2.20
C ASP A 31 7.73 15.99 1.14
N PRO A 32 7.24 15.76 -0.09
CA PRO A 32 8.06 15.14 -1.12
C PRO A 32 9.21 16.02 -1.63
N GLU A 33 9.15 17.35 -1.49
CA GLU A 33 10.25 18.24 -1.87
C GLU A 33 11.40 18.17 -0.86
N ARG A 34 11.05 18.15 0.41
CA ARG A 34 12.03 18.06 1.51
C ARG A 34 12.46 16.63 1.79
N GLN A 35 11.75 15.64 1.25
CA GLN A 35 11.91 14.22 1.54
C GLN A 35 11.94 13.94 3.05
N ALA A 36 11.02 14.53 3.79
CA ALA A 36 10.96 14.49 5.24
C ALA A 36 9.52 14.45 5.73
N GLY A 37 9.31 13.96 6.94
CA GLY A 37 8.01 13.86 7.59
C GLY A 37 7.51 12.44 7.71
N LEU A 38 6.30 12.30 8.23
CA LEU A 38 5.66 11.02 8.52
C LEU A 38 4.87 10.53 7.31
N LEU A 39 4.97 9.23 7.02
CA LEU A 39 4.19 8.57 6.00
C LEU A 39 3.67 7.20 6.47
N PRO A 40 2.52 6.74 5.94
CA PRO A 40 1.92 5.48 6.34
C PRO A 40 2.69 4.28 5.78
N VAL A 41 2.79 3.24 6.59
CA VAL A 41 3.44 1.97 6.26
C VAL A 41 2.54 0.78 6.56
N ASN A 42 2.83 -0.34 5.89
CA ASN A 42 2.37 -1.67 6.24
C ASN A 42 3.50 -2.40 6.95
N ILE A 43 3.19 -3.23 7.93
CA ILE A 43 4.18 -4.05 8.64
C ILE A 43 3.87 -5.52 8.38
N SER A 44 4.89 -6.28 7.99
CA SER A 44 4.81 -7.73 7.78
C SER A 44 5.86 -8.43 8.63
N LEU A 45 5.46 -9.46 9.37
CA LEU A 45 6.33 -10.26 10.22
C LEU A 45 6.65 -11.58 9.51
N PHE A 46 7.93 -11.86 9.36
CA PHE A 46 8.46 -13.08 8.78
C PHE A 46 9.15 -13.91 9.84
N ASN A 47 9.21 -15.24 9.70
CA ASN A 47 10.16 -16.03 10.46
C ASN A 47 11.58 -15.62 10.05
N GLU A 48 12.47 -15.51 11.02
CA GLU A 48 13.86 -15.10 10.78
C GLU A 48 14.57 -16.03 9.78
N ALA A 49 14.33 -17.33 9.85
CA ALA A 49 14.91 -18.31 8.93
C ALA A 49 14.47 -18.13 7.46
N ASP A 50 13.25 -17.64 7.24
CA ASP A 50 12.65 -17.48 5.91
C ASP A 50 12.97 -16.11 5.29
N PHE A 51 13.37 -15.14 6.10
CA PHE A 51 13.53 -13.74 5.70
C PHE A 51 14.52 -13.53 4.55
N PRO A 52 15.71 -14.18 4.51
CA PRO A 52 16.61 -14.03 3.37
C PRO A 52 15.98 -14.49 2.04
N GLN A 53 15.24 -15.59 2.05
CA GLN A 53 14.54 -16.05 0.85
C GLN A 53 13.39 -15.13 0.46
N ALA A 54 12.65 -14.59 1.42
CA ALA A 54 11.61 -13.59 1.20
C ALA A 54 12.20 -12.34 0.51
N LEU A 55 13.36 -11.85 0.96
CA LEU A 55 14.03 -10.70 0.34
C LEU A 55 14.43 -10.97 -1.13
N ARG A 56 14.90 -12.19 -1.46
CA ARG A 56 15.23 -12.56 -2.86
C ARG A 56 14.01 -12.48 -3.77
N ILE A 57 12.86 -12.95 -3.30
CA ILE A 57 11.60 -12.87 -4.04
C ILE A 57 11.15 -11.42 -4.18
N MET A 58 11.16 -10.65 -3.10
CA MET A 58 10.75 -9.24 -3.10
C MET A 58 11.60 -8.38 -4.03
N ALA A 59 12.92 -8.66 -4.15
CA ALA A 59 13.83 -7.91 -5.00
C ALA A 59 13.32 -7.82 -6.45
N LEU A 60 12.74 -8.90 -6.96
CA LEU A 60 12.18 -8.94 -8.31
C LEU A 60 10.92 -8.09 -8.44
N VAL A 61 10.09 -8.05 -7.40
CA VAL A 61 8.86 -7.24 -7.37
C VAL A 61 9.19 -5.75 -7.29
N PHE A 62 10.17 -5.37 -6.46
CA PHE A 62 10.68 -3.99 -6.38
C PHE A 62 11.28 -3.55 -7.71
N ALA A 63 12.12 -4.38 -8.33
CA ALA A 63 12.71 -4.11 -9.64
C ALA A 63 11.67 -3.96 -10.76
N ALA A 64 10.57 -4.70 -10.68
CA ALA A 64 9.46 -4.63 -11.63
C ALA A 64 8.56 -3.39 -11.42
N GLY A 65 8.73 -2.64 -10.34
CA GLY A 65 7.93 -1.44 -10.04
C GLY A 65 6.54 -1.75 -9.50
N PHE A 66 6.30 -2.92 -8.93
CA PHE A 66 5.03 -3.29 -8.29
C PHE A 66 5.01 -2.99 -6.79
N ALA A 67 5.80 -2.02 -6.34
CA ALA A 67 5.79 -1.47 -5.00
C ALA A 67 5.52 0.04 -5.01
N VAL A 68 4.98 0.55 -3.93
CA VAL A 68 4.70 1.99 -3.78
C VAL A 68 6.00 2.80 -3.70
N SER A 69 7.02 2.24 -3.06
CA SER A 69 8.35 2.82 -2.92
C SER A 69 9.38 1.70 -2.83
N ASN A 70 10.63 2.00 -3.22
CA ASN A 70 11.77 1.11 -2.99
C ASN A 70 12.39 1.31 -1.59
N ARG A 71 11.79 2.15 -0.75
CA ARG A 71 12.22 2.36 0.62
C ARG A 71 11.44 1.46 1.57
N VAL A 72 12.18 0.87 2.50
CA VAL A 72 11.67 -0.06 3.51
C VAL A 72 12.39 0.20 4.84
N ALA A 73 11.83 -0.31 5.94
CA ALA A 73 12.55 -0.41 7.20
C ALA A 73 12.40 -1.84 7.74
N GLU A 74 13.37 -2.28 8.53
CA GLU A 74 13.31 -3.59 9.17
C GLU A 74 13.69 -3.50 10.64
N ALA A 75 13.22 -4.44 11.43
CA ALA A 75 13.58 -4.60 12.83
C ALA A 75 13.63 -6.07 13.22
N GLY A 76 14.60 -6.43 14.07
CA GLY A 76 14.75 -7.76 14.64
C GLY A 76 13.93 -7.96 15.91
N ALA A 77 13.98 -9.20 16.43
CA ALA A 77 13.28 -9.56 17.66
C ALA A 77 13.63 -8.64 18.83
N GLY A 78 12.60 -8.20 19.56
CA GLY A 78 12.71 -7.28 20.69
C GLY A 78 12.77 -5.79 20.31
N GLU A 79 13.03 -5.46 19.06
CA GLU A 79 13.02 -4.09 18.56
C GLU A 79 11.59 -3.61 18.25
N SER A 80 11.41 -2.30 18.08
CA SER A 80 10.12 -1.71 17.69
C SER A 80 10.18 -1.18 16.26
N LEU A 81 9.17 -1.51 15.47
CA LEU A 81 8.98 -0.98 14.12
C LEU A 81 7.57 -0.40 14.00
N GLY A 82 7.45 0.91 13.79
CA GLY A 82 6.16 1.59 13.70
C GLY A 82 5.26 1.36 14.92
N GLY A 83 5.86 1.25 16.12
CA GLY A 83 5.14 0.97 17.38
C GLY A 83 4.79 -0.51 17.59
N CYS A 84 5.16 -1.40 16.67
CA CYS A 84 5.00 -2.85 16.85
C CYS A 84 6.29 -3.43 17.43
N ILE A 85 6.22 -4.07 18.60
CA ILE A 85 7.34 -4.84 19.15
C ILE A 85 7.43 -6.16 18.36
N VAL A 86 8.60 -6.44 17.83
CA VAL A 86 8.85 -7.65 17.03
C VAL A 86 8.97 -8.87 17.94
N PRO A 87 8.16 -9.91 17.75
CA PRO A 87 8.24 -11.13 18.54
C PRO A 87 9.57 -11.87 18.34
N GLU A 88 9.92 -12.72 19.32
CA GLU A 88 11.10 -13.58 19.23
C GLU A 88 11.01 -14.52 18.03
N GLY A 89 12.13 -14.74 17.33
CA GLY A 89 12.19 -15.56 16.12
C GLY A 89 11.57 -14.93 14.87
N LYS A 90 11.18 -13.63 14.93
CA LYS A 90 10.61 -12.89 13.82
C LYS A 90 11.50 -11.72 13.40
N ILE A 91 11.35 -11.32 12.14
CA ILE A 91 11.83 -10.04 11.60
C ILE A 91 10.62 -9.31 11.05
N ALA A 92 10.49 -8.04 11.40
CA ALA A 92 9.49 -7.13 10.86
C ALA A 92 10.05 -6.38 9.65
N LEU A 93 9.24 -6.23 8.61
CA LEU A 93 9.53 -5.39 7.45
C LEU A 93 8.39 -4.38 7.27
N ALA A 94 8.73 -3.10 7.23
CA ALA A 94 7.81 -2.03 6.87
C ALA A 94 7.93 -1.71 5.38
N THR A 95 6.81 -1.69 4.67
CA THR A 95 6.70 -1.21 3.28
C THR A 95 5.81 0.01 3.22
N VAL A 96 6.08 0.95 2.31
CA VAL A 96 5.27 2.17 2.18
C VAL A 96 3.86 1.82 1.73
N CYS A 97 2.86 2.38 2.43
CA CYS A 97 1.46 2.22 2.09
C CYS A 97 1.02 3.25 1.04
N SER A 98 0.16 2.86 0.10
CA SER A 98 -0.38 3.76 -0.94
C SER A 98 -1.16 4.96 -0.39
N ILE A 99 -1.57 4.93 0.87
CA ILE A 99 -2.24 6.04 1.57
C ILE A 99 -1.33 7.28 1.66
N VAL A 100 -0.02 7.15 1.50
CA VAL A 100 0.89 8.31 1.41
C VAL A 100 0.43 9.30 0.33
N VAL A 101 -0.10 8.80 -0.79
CA VAL A 101 -0.65 9.66 -1.86
C VAL A 101 -1.85 10.45 -1.35
N ASN A 102 -2.79 9.81 -0.62
CA ASN A 102 -3.91 10.50 0.01
C ASN A 102 -3.45 11.62 0.93
N GLY A 103 -2.49 11.31 1.80
CA GLY A 103 -2.01 12.26 2.80
C GLY A 103 -1.33 13.47 2.16
N VAL A 104 -0.48 13.26 1.16
CA VAL A 104 0.20 14.36 0.45
C VAL A 104 -0.81 15.24 -0.31
N LEU A 105 -1.79 14.64 -1.00
CA LEU A 105 -2.82 15.39 -1.68
C LEU A 105 -3.72 16.16 -0.69
N LEU A 106 -4.10 15.52 0.42
CA LEU A 106 -4.92 16.15 1.47
C LEU A 106 -4.25 17.39 2.05
N LYS A 107 -2.92 17.37 2.28
CA LYS A 107 -2.16 18.54 2.78
C LYS A 107 -2.14 19.71 1.79
N GLN A 108 -2.44 19.47 0.52
CA GLN A 108 -2.59 20.50 -0.52
C GLN A 108 -4.05 20.84 -0.80
N GLY A 109 -4.97 20.40 0.08
CA GLY A 109 -6.40 20.67 -0.05
C GLY A 109 -7.11 19.83 -1.12
N ILE A 110 -6.48 18.78 -1.64
CA ILE A 110 -7.09 17.88 -2.62
C ILE A 110 -7.71 16.69 -1.90
N PRO A 111 -9.05 16.58 -1.83
CA PRO A 111 -9.72 15.42 -1.27
C PRO A 111 -9.58 14.23 -2.22
N MET A 112 -9.22 13.08 -1.68
CA MET A 112 -9.15 11.81 -2.41
C MET A 112 -10.17 10.83 -1.85
N ASP A 113 -11.14 10.46 -2.67
CA ASP A 113 -12.19 9.50 -2.33
C ASP A 113 -11.69 8.08 -2.55
N SER A 114 -11.52 7.32 -1.47
CA SER A 114 -11.04 5.93 -1.49
C SER A 114 -12.22 4.98 -1.67
N LYS A 115 -12.38 4.40 -2.86
CA LYS A 115 -13.54 3.54 -3.19
C LYS A 115 -13.33 2.10 -2.71
N PHE A 116 -12.33 1.41 -3.23
CA PHE A 116 -12.07 0.00 -2.95
C PHE A 116 -10.61 -0.38 -3.13
N ALA A 117 -10.22 -1.54 -2.57
CA ALA A 117 -9.07 -2.29 -3.06
C ALA A 117 -9.53 -3.52 -3.83
N GLY A 118 -8.69 -4.02 -4.71
CA GLY A 118 -9.03 -5.14 -5.56
C GLY A 118 -7.83 -5.86 -6.16
N ILE A 119 -8.14 -6.89 -6.89
CA ILE A 119 -7.22 -7.66 -7.71
C ILE A 119 -7.27 -7.10 -9.13
N LEU A 120 -6.18 -6.46 -9.54
CA LEU A 120 -6.02 -5.86 -10.87
C LEU A 120 -5.32 -6.87 -11.81
N GLN A 121 -5.98 -7.19 -12.90
CA GLN A 121 -5.41 -8.03 -13.96
C GLN A 121 -4.40 -7.23 -14.78
N ILE A 122 -3.20 -7.77 -14.89
CA ILE A 122 -2.17 -7.32 -15.81
C ILE A 122 -2.17 -8.21 -17.04
N LYS A 123 -2.16 -7.60 -18.24
CA LYS A 123 -2.07 -8.31 -19.51
C LYS A 123 -1.08 -7.58 -20.43
N ASN A 124 -0.13 -8.31 -20.99
CA ASN A 124 0.93 -7.74 -21.82
C ASN A 124 1.63 -6.55 -21.14
N ARG A 125 1.94 -6.68 -19.84
CA ARG A 125 2.59 -5.68 -18.99
C ARG A 125 1.76 -4.39 -18.78
N ARG A 126 0.46 -4.43 -19.05
CA ARG A 126 -0.44 -3.26 -18.89
C ARG A 126 -1.61 -3.62 -17.97
N PRO A 127 -2.07 -2.69 -17.14
CA PRO A 127 -3.29 -2.86 -16.36
C PRO A 127 -4.48 -2.98 -17.32
N LEU A 128 -5.34 -3.97 -17.08
CA LEU A 128 -6.48 -4.24 -17.95
C LEU A 128 -7.81 -3.93 -17.25
N ARG A 129 -8.08 -4.59 -16.12
CA ARG A 129 -9.33 -4.45 -15.36
C ARG A 129 -9.19 -5.02 -13.96
N PHE A 130 -10.06 -4.61 -13.06
CA PHE A 130 -10.24 -5.33 -11.81
C PHE A 130 -11.05 -6.63 -12.06
N VAL A 131 -10.65 -7.71 -11.40
CA VAL A 131 -11.35 -9.01 -11.45
C VAL A 131 -12.05 -9.33 -10.13
N GLU A 132 -11.58 -8.74 -9.03
CA GLU A 132 -12.19 -8.80 -7.71
C GLU A 132 -12.03 -7.44 -7.02
N LEU A 133 -12.97 -7.08 -6.16
CA LEU A 133 -12.92 -5.84 -5.41
C LEU A 133 -13.66 -5.95 -4.06
N ILE A 134 -13.18 -5.20 -3.07
CA ILE A 134 -13.82 -5.01 -1.77
C ILE A 134 -13.87 -3.52 -1.48
N TYR A 135 -15.08 -2.96 -1.34
CA TYR A 135 -15.26 -1.56 -0.99
C TYR A 135 -14.77 -1.29 0.44
N TYR A 136 -14.13 -0.14 0.65
CA TYR A 136 -13.68 0.27 1.98
C TYR A 136 -14.83 0.67 2.89
N SER A 137 -15.91 1.24 2.31
CA SER A 137 -17.11 1.57 3.05
C SER A 137 -17.79 0.30 3.57
N GLY A 138 -17.97 0.23 4.87
CA GLY A 138 -18.61 -0.92 5.54
C GLY A 138 -17.69 -2.13 5.75
N SER A 139 -16.44 -2.11 5.30
CA SER A 139 -15.47 -3.18 5.57
C SER A 139 -14.65 -2.87 6.82
N SER A 140 -14.59 -3.82 7.75
CA SER A 140 -13.71 -3.79 8.94
C SER A 140 -12.39 -4.53 8.72
N LEU A 141 -12.30 -5.34 7.66
CA LEU A 141 -11.08 -6.04 7.26
C LEU A 141 -10.32 -5.23 6.22
N ASP A 142 -8.99 -5.32 6.24
CA ASP A 142 -8.19 -4.81 5.14
C ASP A 142 -8.35 -5.71 3.93
N PRO A 143 -8.79 -5.18 2.78
CA PRO A 143 -8.99 -5.98 1.58
C PRO A 143 -7.71 -6.64 1.07
N SER A 144 -6.55 -5.98 1.17
CA SER A 144 -5.27 -6.53 0.69
C SER A 144 -4.87 -7.75 1.49
N GLU A 145 -5.05 -7.72 2.83
CA GLU A 145 -4.83 -8.89 3.68
C GLU A 145 -5.79 -10.03 3.34
N ALA A 146 -7.06 -9.72 3.08
CA ALA A 146 -8.06 -10.72 2.71
C ALA A 146 -7.67 -11.42 1.38
N PHE A 147 -7.27 -10.66 0.36
CA PHE A 147 -6.85 -11.20 -0.92
C PHE A 147 -5.55 -12.04 -0.83
N ILE A 148 -4.57 -11.59 -0.01
CA ILE A 148 -3.34 -12.34 0.24
C ILE A 148 -3.66 -13.69 0.91
N ARG A 149 -4.48 -13.68 1.97
CA ARG A 149 -4.87 -14.91 2.68
C ARG A 149 -5.64 -15.88 1.79
N ALA A 150 -6.41 -15.36 0.83
CA ALA A 150 -7.16 -16.15 -0.14
C ALA A 150 -6.32 -16.61 -1.35
N ASN A 151 -5.02 -16.28 -1.40
CA ASN A 151 -4.10 -16.59 -2.52
C ASN A 151 -4.64 -16.13 -3.88
N MET A 152 -5.20 -14.91 -3.95
CA MET A 152 -5.85 -14.39 -5.15
C MET A 152 -4.90 -13.59 -6.05
N THR A 153 -3.62 -13.47 -5.70
CA THR A 153 -2.61 -12.76 -6.46
C THR A 153 -1.74 -13.69 -7.30
N SER A 154 -1.17 -13.18 -8.37
CA SER A 154 -0.11 -13.79 -9.18
C SER A 154 0.88 -12.71 -9.62
N VAL A 155 1.46 -12.04 -8.62
CA VAL A 155 2.44 -10.95 -8.79
C VAL A 155 3.65 -11.46 -9.55
N GLN A 156 4.10 -12.68 -9.24
CA GLN A 156 5.23 -13.30 -9.93
C GLN A 156 5.00 -13.39 -11.44
N SER A 157 3.87 -13.94 -11.87
CA SER A 157 3.54 -14.03 -13.32
C SER A 157 3.40 -12.65 -13.95
N SER A 158 2.92 -11.65 -13.18
CA SER A 158 2.77 -10.28 -13.67
C SER A 158 4.10 -9.65 -14.08
N TYR A 159 5.20 -9.89 -13.34
CA TYR A 159 6.50 -9.35 -13.72
C TYR A 159 7.31 -10.26 -14.66
N GLN A 160 7.17 -11.58 -14.54
CA GLN A 160 7.89 -12.53 -15.40
C GLN A 160 7.31 -12.55 -16.81
N ASP A 161 6.02 -12.85 -16.90
CA ASP A 161 5.34 -13.13 -18.17
C ASP A 161 4.57 -11.91 -18.70
N GLY A 162 4.44 -10.88 -17.88
CA GLY A 162 3.61 -9.71 -18.17
C GLY A 162 2.10 -10.00 -18.11
N ASN A 163 1.69 -11.15 -17.56
CA ASN A 163 0.31 -11.57 -17.43
C ASN A 163 0.09 -12.16 -16.03
N GLY A 164 -0.80 -11.57 -15.25
CA GLY A 164 -1.07 -11.99 -13.89
C GLY A 164 -2.01 -11.05 -13.17
N THR A 165 -1.98 -11.08 -11.86
CA THR A 165 -2.83 -10.25 -11.00
C THR A 165 -2.02 -9.65 -9.86
N ILE A 166 -2.30 -8.39 -9.55
CA ILE A 166 -1.66 -7.65 -8.47
C ILE A 166 -2.71 -7.01 -7.54
N LEU A 167 -2.30 -6.70 -6.33
CA LEU A 167 -3.07 -5.84 -5.44
C LEU A 167 -3.04 -4.41 -5.96
N ALA A 168 -4.20 -3.78 -6.06
CA ALA A 168 -4.33 -2.38 -6.43
C ALA A 168 -5.54 -1.74 -5.73
N ASN A 169 -5.59 -0.40 -5.74
CA ASN A 169 -6.67 0.37 -5.12
C ASN A 169 -7.24 1.33 -6.15
N PHE A 170 -8.55 1.58 -6.09
CA PHE A 170 -9.20 2.58 -6.91
C PHE A 170 -9.65 3.77 -6.06
N ARG A 171 -9.37 4.95 -6.56
CA ARG A 171 -9.69 6.24 -5.90
C ARG A 171 -10.07 7.29 -6.91
N GLU A 172 -10.71 8.36 -6.43
CA GLU A 172 -11.12 9.49 -7.25
C GLU A 172 -10.73 10.81 -6.60
N ILE A 173 -10.46 11.82 -7.44
CA ILE A 173 -10.29 13.21 -7.03
C ILE A 173 -11.21 14.12 -7.85
N PRO A 174 -11.54 15.34 -7.39
CA PRO A 174 -12.22 16.33 -8.21
C PRO A 174 -11.39 16.72 -9.43
N ALA A 175 -12.03 16.83 -10.59
CA ALA A 175 -11.37 17.16 -11.87
C ALA A 175 -10.63 18.50 -11.83
N ILE A 176 -11.15 19.48 -11.09
CA ILE A 176 -10.52 20.80 -10.90
C ILE A 176 -9.10 20.71 -10.32
N CYS A 177 -8.76 19.61 -9.63
CA CYS A 177 -7.46 19.41 -8.99
C CYS A 177 -6.42 18.77 -9.93
N GLN A 178 -6.74 18.51 -11.21
CA GLN A 178 -5.93 17.71 -12.12
C GLN A 178 -4.48 18.19 -12.23
N GLU A 179 -4.28 19.46 -12.56
CA GLU A 179 -2.93 20.00 -12.80
C GLU A 179 -2.07 20.00 -11.53
N LEU A 180 -2.63 20.48 -10.41
CA LEU A 180 -1.93 20.46 -9.14
C LEU A 180 -1.57 19.02 -8.74
N THR A 181 -2.47 18.06 -8.98
CA THR A 181 -2.20 16.65 -8.71
C THR A 181 -1.05 16.12 -9.58
N ARG A 182 -1.01 16.42 -10.88
CA ARG A 182 0.10 16.01 -11.77
C ARG A 182 1.45 16.52 -11.27
N GLU A 183 1.51 17.76 -10.80
CA GLU A 183 2.73 18.34 -10.21
C GLU A 183 3.17 17.61 -8.94
N LEU A 184 2.22 17.34 -8.04
CA LEU A 184 2.51 16.60 -6.80
C LEU A 184 2.98 15.16 -7.06
N LEU A 185 2.39 14.48 -8.05
CA LEU A 185 2.82 13.14 -8.44
C LEU A 185 4.23 13.11 -9.00
N LYS A 186 4.67 14.14 -9.72
CA LYS A 186 6.07 14.29 -10.16
C LYS A 186 7.01 14.41 -8.95
N LYS A 187 6.65 15.25 -7.95
CA LYS A 187 7.43 15.41 -6.72
C LYS A 187 7.50 14.10 -5.91
N LEU A 188 6.38 13.40 -5.77
CA LEU A 188 6.33 12.10 -5.14
C LEU A 188 7.26 11.08 -5.82
N THR A 189 7.24 11.05 -7.17
CA THR A 189 8.12 10.16 -7.94
C THR A 189 9.61 10.48 -7.71
N GLN A 190 9.98 11.75 -7.62
CA GLN A 190 11.34 12.20 -7.28
C GLN A 190 11.77 11.78 -5.88
N ALA A 191 10.83 11.67 -4.95
CA ALA A 191 11.04 11.16 -3.60
C ALA A 191 10.89 9.62 -3.50
N ASP A 192 10.97 8.89 -4.62
CA ASP A 192 10.80 7.44 -4.71
C ASP A 192 9.44 6.93 -4.19
N ILE A 193 8.40 7.74 -4.27
CA ILE A 193 7.01 7.33 -4.02
C ILE A 193 6.28 7.20 -5.37
N ARG A 194 6.09 5.97 -5.84
CA ARG A 194 5.51 5.64 -7.15
C ARG A 194 4.17 4.94 -7.03
N GLY A 195 3.39 5.32 -6.03
CA GLY A 195 2.13 4.65 -5.69
C GLY A 195 1.05 4.73 -6.77
N VAL A 196 1.06 5.75 -7.65
CA VAL A 196 0.07 5.89 -8.71
C VAL A 196 0.50 5.10 -9.94
N PHE A 197 -0.29 4.09 -10.30
CA PHE A 197 -0.06 3.23 -11.46
C PHE A 197 -0.73 3.76 -12.71
N VAL A 198 -1.97 4.26 -12.57
CA VAL A 198 -2.73 4.92 -13.64
C VAL A 198 -3.43 6.14 -13.08
N MET A 199 -3.35 7.24 -13.79
CA MET A 199 -4.22 8.41 -13.64
C MET A 199 -5.07 8.52 -14.89
N GLY A 200 -6.39 8.47 -14.73
CA GLY A 200 -7.35 8.58 -15.84
C GLY A 200 -7.58 10.01 -16.32
N GLU A 201 -8.51 10.14 -17.23
CA GLU A 201 -9.02 11.43 -17.70
C GLU A 201 -10.34 11.79 -17.00
N ILE A 202 -10.81 13.03 -17.18
CA ILE A 202 -11.99 13.55 -16.51
C ILE A 202 -13.24 12.79 -16.94
N SER A 203 -13.94 12.19 -15.98
CA SER A 203 -15.17 11.41 -16.16
C SER A 203 -15.04 10.20 -17.09
N GLU A 204 -13.79 9.79 -17.42
CA GLU A 204 -13.54 8.65 -18.27
C GLU A 204 -13.26 7.40 -17.44
N PRO A 205 -13.77 6.23 -17.84
CA PRO A 205 -13.50 4.97 -17.15
C PRO A 205 -12.00 4.63 -17.09
N VAL A 206 -11.55 4.08 -15.97
CA VAL A 206 -10.17 3.63 -15.78
C VAL A 206 -10.16 2.12 -15.54
N CYS A 207 -9.49 1.35 -16.40
CA CYS A 207 -9.46 -0.12 -16.34
C CYS A 207 -10.86 -0.73 -16.15
N GLN A 208 -11.83 -0.26 -16.94
CA GLN A 208 -13.24 -0.65 -16.95
C GLN A 208 -14.03 -0.27 -15.68
N ILE A 209 -13.45 0.52 -14.78
CA ILE A 209 -14.17 1.08 -13.64
C ILE A 209 -14.76 2.44 -14.04
N PRO A 210 -16.08 2.62 -13.93
CA PRO A 210 -16.70 3.92 -14.13
C PRO A 210 -16.14 4.96 -13.15
N VAL A 211 -16.00 6.18 -13.64
CA VAL A 211 -15.57 7.34 -12.84
C VAL A 211 -16.75 8.31 -12.73
N ASP A 212 -16.98 8.84 -11.53
CA ASP A 212 -18.04 9.81 -11.29
C ASP A 212 -17.85 11.08 -12.16
N MET A 213 -18.96 11.75 -12.48
CA MET A 213 -18.93 12.98 -13.27
C MET A 213 -18.08 14.05 -12.56
N ASN A 214 -17.27 14.78 -13.33
CA ASN A 214 -16.32 15.79 -12.84
C ASN A 214 -15.27 15.25 -11.85
N LYS A 215 -14.94 13.96 -11.96
CA LYS A 215 -13.85 13.35 -11.22
C LYS A 215 -12.83 12.72 -12.15
N ILE A 216 -11.69 12.38 -11.57
CA ILE A 216 -10.59 11.65 -12.21
C ILE A 216 -10.34 10.39 -11.39
N GLY A 217 -10.38 9.24 -12.05
CA GLY A 217 -10.07 7.95 -11.43
C GLY A 217 -8.57 7.68 -11.35
N PHE A 218 -8.16 7.03 -10.26
CA PHE A 218 -6.79 6.62 -10.01
C PHE A 218 -6.72 5.14 -9.70
N ILE A 219 -5.72 4.46 -10.25
CA ILE A 219 -5.30 3.15 -9.79
C ILE A 219 -3.98 3.31 -9.06
N LEU A 220 -3.95 2.94 -7.78
CA LEU A 220 -2.75 2.92 -6.96
C LEU A 220 -2.29 1.48 -6.77
N ILE A 221 -0.96 1.30 -6.80
CA ILE A 221 -0.32 0.00 -6.53
C ILE A 221 -0.54 -0.37 -5.06
N GLY A 222 -0.86 -1.63 -4.79
CA GLY A 222 -0.94 -2.16 -3.44
C GLY A 222 0.44 -2.23 -2.77
N GLY A 223 0.58 -1.63 -1.58
CA GLY A 223 1.86 -1.62 -0.85
C GLY A 223 2.34 -3.00 -0.40
N LEU A 224 1.46 -4.00 -0.38
CA LEU A 224 1.75 -5.38 0.02
C LEU A 224 2.05 -6.31 -1.17
N ASN A 225 2.15 -5.84 -2.42
CA ASN A 225 2.52 -6.71 -3.55
C ASN A 225 3.83 -7.47 -3.35
N PRO A 226 4.92 -6.87 -2.80
CA PRO A 226 6.14 -7.63 -2.52
C PRO A 226 5.90 -8.80 -1.58
N VAL A 227 5.07 -8.60 -0.55
CA VAL A 227 4.74 -9.64 0.45
C VAL A 227 3.78 -10.68 -0.13
N ALA A 228 2.81 -10.26 -0.95
CA ALA A 228 1.91 -11.16 -1.67
C ALA A 228 2.71 -12.16 -2.53
N CYS A 229 3.72 -11.67 -3.26
CA CYS A 229 4.60 -12.52 -4.06
C CYS A 229 5.40 -13.52 -3.20
N VAL A 230 5.82 -13.14 -2.01
CA VAL A 230 6.48 -14.05 -1.06
C VAL A 230 5.54 -15.18 -0.65
N GLN A 231 4.28 -14.84 -0.35
CA GLN A 231 3.28 -15.85 0.01
C GLN A 231 2.91 -16.76 -1.16
N GLU A 232 2.85 -16.25 -2.41
CA GLU A 232 2.69 -17.07 -3.62
C GLU A 232 3.77 -18.17 -3.72
N ASN A 233 4.95 -17.92 -3.15
CA ASN A 233 6.08 -18.85 -3.12
C ASN A 233 6.13 -19.72 -1.84
N GLY A 234 5.05 -19.78 -1.09
CA GLY A 234 4.91 -20.67 0.07
C GLY A 234 5.56 -20.16 1.36
N ILE A 235 6.06 -18.91 1.40
CA ILE A 235 6.61 -18.31 2.61
C ILE A 235 5.53 -17.46 3.27
N GLY A 236 5.09 -17.86 4.46
CA GLY A 236 4.07 -17.15 5.22
C GLY A 236 4.57 -15.85 5.84
N ALA A 237 3.71 -14.84 5.86
CA ALA A 237 3.92 -13.60 6.60
C ALA A 237 2.66 -13.21 7.37
N GLU A 238 2.84 -12.66 8.55
CA GLU A 238 1.75 -12.04 9.31
C GLU A 238 1.66 -10.57 8.91
N ASN A 239 0.66 -10.23 8.12
CA ASN A 239 0.51 -8.89 7.56
C ASN A 239 -0.37 -8.01 8.45
N ARG A 240 0.02 -6.77 8.61
CA ARG A 240 -0.72 -5.68 9.23
C ARG A 240 -0.72 -4.51 8.27
N ALA A 241 -1.69 -4.50 7.38
CA ALA A 241 -1.90 -3.40 6.45
C ALA A 241 -2.32 -2.13 7.21
N MET A 242 -1.97 -0.97 6.66
CA MET A 242 -2.34 0.32 7.25
C MET A 242 -2.00 0.39 8.74
N SER A 243 -0.79 -0.05 9.12
CA SER A 243 -0.44 -0.32 10.52
C SER A 243 -0.08 0.94 11.30
N ALA A 244 0.74 1.81 10.70
CA ALA A 244 1.38 2.91 11.41
C ALA A 244 1.82 4.02 10.46
N VAL A 245 2.28 5.13 11.04
CA VAL A 245 3.08 6.14 10.35
C VAL A 245 4.53 6.06 10.85
N MET A 246 5.48 6.24 9.92
CA MET A 246 6.91 6.26 10.22
C MET A 246 7.56 7.50 9.58
N ASN A 247 8.68 7.94 10.13
CA ASN A 247 9.44 9.03 9.52
C ASN A 247 10.13 8.50 8.25
N TYR A 248 10.06 9.26 7.17
CA TYR A 248 10.72 8.91 5.90
C TYR A 248 12.24 8.67 6.08
N ALA A 249 12.88 9.39 7.00
CA ALA A 249 14.30 9.23 7.31
C ALA A 249 14.64 7.85 7.93
N GLU A 250 13.66 7.14 8.49
CA GLU A 250 13.84 5.80 9.05
C GLU A 250 13.80 4.71 7.96
N LEU A 251 13.40 5.08 6.74
CA LEU A 251 13.32 4.15 5.62
C LEU A 251 14.61 4.16 4.81
N SER A 252 15.22 3.01 4.63
CA SER A 252 16.39 2.80 3.79
C SER A 252 15.99 2.24 2.41
N PRO A 253 16.82 2.42 1.37
CA PRO A 253 16.64 1.69 0.12
C PRO A 253 16.59 0.18 0.36
N PHE A 254 15.66 -0.52 -0.28
CA PHE A 254 15.53 -1.97 -0.17
C PHE A 254 16.85 -2.71 -0.46
N THR A 255 17.66 -2.17 -1.38
CA THR A 255 18.97 -2.74 -1.73
C THR A 255 19.97 -2.77 -0.57
N GLU A 256 19.84 -1.88 0.40
CA GLU A 256 20.69 -1.90 1.62
C GLU A 256 20.27 -3.04 2.55
N ILE A 257 18.97 -3.18 2.79
CA ILE A 257 18.44 -4.29 3.57
C ILE A 257 18.77 -5.63 2.89
N TYR A 258 18.59 -5.70 1.57
CA TYR A 258 18.94 -6.90 0.80
C TYR A 258 20.41 -7.30 1.01
N LYS A 259 21.37 -6.37 0.90
CA LYS A 259 22.80 -6.64 1.10
C LYS A 259 23.15 -7.06 2.55
N LYS A 260 22.39 -6.59 3.54
CA LYS A 260 22.60 -6.97 4.95
C LYS A 260 22.36 -8.47 5.18
N TYR A 261 21.34 -9.04 4.52
CA TYR A 261 20.89 -10.42 4.74
C TYR A 261 21.32 -11.39 3.64
N ILE A 262 21.67 -10.90 2.46
CA ILE A 262 22.07 -11.73 1.31
C ILE A 262 23.55 -11.44 0.99
N LYS A 263 24.38 -12.33 1.47
CA LYS A 263 25.84 -12.32 1.19
C LYS A 263 26.17 -13.01 -0.12
#